data_0b3ab7601c82758951d2809e9ea888cd
#
_entry.id   0b3ab7601c82758951d2809e9ea888cd
#
_cell.length_a   1.000
_cell.length_b   1.000
_cell.length_c   1.000
_cell.angle_alpha   90.00
_cell.angle_beta   90.00
_cell.angle_gamma   90.00
#
_symmetry.space_group_name_H-M   'P 1'
#
loop_
_entity.id
_entity.type
_entity.pdbx_description
1 polymer ?
#
loop_
_entity_poly.entity_id
_entity_poly.type
_entity_poly.pdbx_seq_one_letter_code
_entity_poly.pdbx_strand_id
1 'polypeptide(L)'
;MSIFKFKDEEALGRVASVDTANVVIDVDNVDQLKRLQVNHLAVLQSSKPGQHLIGLITQVTRKRGVPIYEDDEDEPESSELNLCRIALIGTFLDKDGAKTNVFRRTLESVPEIDANCFSLDGENLTLFMQTLSNVAATGHALSLGKYTLDDNGACT
;
A
#
# COMPACT_ATOMS: atom_id res chain seq x y z
N MET A 1 1.90 -13.99 13.50
CA MET A 1 2.95 -12.98 13.37
C MET A 1 2.95 -12.51 11.92
N SER A 2 2.77 -11.24 11.68
CA SER A 2 2.76 -10.75 10.29
C SER A 2 4.14 -10.88 9.67
N ILE A 3 4.20 -11.38 8.44
CA ILE A 3 5.47 -11.54 7.73
C ILE A 3 6.03 -10.20 7.28
N PHE A 4 5.14 -9.26 6.95
CA PHE A 4 5.54 -7.88 6.70
C PHE A 4 5.81 -7.16 8.02
N LYS A 5 6.97 -6.56 8.12
CA LYS A 5 7.39 -5.80 9.29
C LYS A 5 7.18 -4.32 9.00
N PHE A 6 6.07 -3.80 9.48
CA PHE A 6 5.79 -2.37 9.42
C PHE A 6 5.73 -1.79 10.83
N LYS A 7 6.20 -0.58 10.97
CA LYS A 7 6.00 0.25 12.16
C LYS A 7 4.85 1.21 11.86
N ASP A 8 3.99 1.45 12.83
CA ASP A 8 2.85 2.35 12.65
C ASP A 8 3.28 3.77 12.22
N GLU A 9 4.47 4.19 12.64
CA GLU A 9 5.07 5.48 12.26
C GLU A 9 5.47 5.56 10.77
N GLU A 10 5.59 4.41 10.09
CA GLU A 10 5.95 4.31 8.68
C GLU A 10 4.72 4.28 7.76
N ALA A 11 3.50 4.35 8.34
CA ALA A 11 2.28 4.38 7.57
C ALA A 11 2.26 5.58 6.60
N LEU A 12 1.91 5.32 5.34
CA LEU A 12 1.72 6.35 4.33
C LEU A 12 0.50 7.21 4.62
N GLY A 13 -0.53 6.59 5.19
CA GLY A 13 -1.79 7.21 5.51
C GLY A 13 -2.81 6.18 5.96
N ARG A 14 -4.06 6.63 6.10
CA ARG A 14 -5.18 5.80 6.54
C ARG A 14 -6.26 5.71 5.48
N VAL A 15 -6.96 4.60 5.45
CA VAL A 15 -8.06 4.37 4.53
C VAL A 15 -9.21 5.33 4.83
N ALA A 16 -9.51 6.22 3.89
CA ALA A 16 -10.62 7.17 3.97
C ALA A 16 -11.89 6.64 3.28
N SER A 17 -11.74 5.93 2.17
CA SER A 17 -12.86 5.31 1.48
C SER A 17 -12.45 4.06 0.70
N VAL A 18 -13.41 3.17 0.51
CA VAL A 18 -13.25 1.92 -0.25
C VAL A 18 -14.37 1.81 -1.26
N ASP A 19 -14.01 1.59 -2.52
CA ASP A 19 -14.93 1.29 -3.60
C ASP A 19 -14.43 0.05 -4.33
N THR A 20 -14.87 -1.11 -3.87
CA THR A 20 -14.52 -2.44 -4.38
C THR A 20 -12.99 -2.64 -4.46
N ALA A 21 -12.42 -2.43 -5.64
CA ALA A 21 -10.98 -2.58 -5.90
C ALA A 21 -10.20 -1.26 -5.79
N ASN A 22 -10.87 -0.14 -5.55
CA ASN A 22 -10.24 1.17 -5.40
C ASN A 22 -10.32 1.64 -3.96
N VAL A 23 -9.20 2.02 -3.42
CA VAL A 23 -9.07 2.55 -2.06
C VAL A 23 -8.52 3.96 -2.15
N VAL A 24 -9.10 4.86 -1.37
CA VAL A 24 -8.55 6.20 -1.18
C VAL A 24 -8.01 6.28 0.24
N ILE A 25 -6.77 6.67 0.37
CA ILE A 25 -6.14 6.94 1.66
C ILE A 25 -5.96 8.43 1.86
N ASP A 26 -6.13 8.88 3.08
CA ASP A 26 -5.77 10.21 3.52
C ASP A 26 -4.34 10.21 4.05
N VAL A 27 -3.54 11.18 3.62
CA VAL A 27 -2.12 11.29 3.95
C VAL A 27 -1.90 12.54 4.80
N ASP A 28 -1.90 12.37 6.11
CA ASP A 28 -1.75 13.48 7.07
C ASP A 28 -0.32 14.05 7.09
N ASN A 29 0.68 13.23 6.79
CA ASN A 29 2.07 13.61 6.92
C ASN A 29 2.68 14.02 5.57
N VAL A 30 3.12 15.28 5.46
CA VAL A 30 3.74 15.84 4.26
C VAL A 30 5.05 15.10 3.87
N ASP A 31 5.80 14.58 4.84
CA ASP A 31 7.02 13.83 4.54
C ASP A 31 6.72 12.46 3.95
N GLN A 32 5.63 11.83 4.36
CA GLN A 32 5.15 10.61 3.73
C GLN A 32 4.64 10.89 2.31
N LEU A 33 4.01 12.03 2.10
CA LEU A 33 3.55 12.45 0.77
C LEU A 33 4.69 12.60 -0.24
N LYS A 34 5.88 13.05 0.19
CA LYS A 34 7.08 13.14 -0.66
C LYS A 34 7.63 11.77 -1.08
N ARG A 35 7.35 10.73 -0.29
CA ARG A 35 7.76 9.34 -0.56
C ARG A 35 6.79 8.60 -1.47
N LEU A 36 5.57 9.11 -1.62
CA LEU A 36 4.56 8.53 -2.50
C LEU A 36 4.95 8.71 -3.96
N GLN A 37 4.98 7.60 -4.68
CA GLN A 37 5.22 7.60 -6.12
C GLN A 37 4.13 6.79 -6.82
N VAL A 38 3.63 7.33 -7.93
CA VAL A 38 2.68 6.61 -8.79
C VAL A 38 3.36 5.37 -9.37
N ASN A 39 2.62 4.29 -9.49
CA ASN A 39 3.07 2.95 -9.88
C ASN A 39 3.90 2.19 -8.82
N HIS A 40 4.07 2.74 -7.62
CA HIS A 40 4.60 1.96 -6.51
C HIS A 40 3.52 1.07 -5.88
N LEU A 41 3.98 -0.01 -5.28
CA LEU A 41 3.10 -0.95 -4.56
C LEU A 41 2.86 -0.47 -3.13
N ALA A 42 1.66 -0.71 -2.66
CA ALA A 42 1.25 -0.45 -1.30
C ALA A 42 0.62 -1.68 -0.66
N VAL A 43 0.74 -1.77 0.66
CA VAL A 43 0.14 -2.82 1.48
C VAL A 43 -0.89 -2.21 2.40
N LEU A 44 -2.09 -2.77 2.39
CA LEU A 44 -3.14 -2.43 3.32
C LEU A 44 -3.47 -3.63 4.20
N GLN A 45 -3.77 -3.35 5.44
CA GLN A 45 -4.25 -4.39 6.34
C GLN A 45 -5.67 -4.81 5.93
N SER A 46 -5.86 -6.11 5.78
CA SER A 46 -7.19 -6.69 5.56
C SER A 46 -8.00 -6.74 6.85
N SER A 47 -9.32 -6.72 6.73
CA SER A 47 -10.23 -7.03 7.85
C SER A 47 -10.06 -8.46 8.40
N LYS A 48 -9.42 -9.34 7.65
CA LYS A 48 -9.15 -10.73 8.05
C LYS A 48 -7.72 -10.87 8.54
N PRO A 49 -7.47 -11.49 9.71
CA PRO A 49 -6.13 -11.72 10.22
C PRO A 49 -5.31 -12.63 9.26
N GLY A 50 -4.00 -12.35 9.16
CA GLY A 50 -3.08 -13.08 8.28
C GLY A 50 -3.29 -12.82 6.79
N GLN A 51 -4.06 -11.81 6.43
CA GLN A 51 -4.25 -11.36 5.06
C GLN A 51 -3.84 -9.90 4.91
N HIS A 52 -3.11 -9.62 3.83
CA HIS A 52 -2.75 -8.27 3.44
C HIS A 52 -3.25 -8.01 2.01
N LEU A 53 -3.76 -6.83 1.78
CA LEU A 53 -4.17 -6.41 0.46
C LEU A 53 -3.02 -5.68 -0.21
N ILE A 54 -2.69 -6.10 -1.41
CA ILE A 54 -1.65 -5.45 -2.22
C ILE A 54 -2.33 -4.59 -3.26
N GLY A 55 -1.88 -3.37 -3.36
CA GLY A 55 -2.40 -2.40 -4.31
C GLY A 55 -1.31 -1.63 -5.03
N LEU A 56 -1.69 -1.00 -6.13
CA LEU A 56 -0.84 -0.13 -6.92
C LEU A 56 -1.30 1.32 -6.72
N ILE A 57 -0.40 2.21 -6.38
CA ILE A 57 -0.67 3.64 -6.29
C ILE A 57 -0.91 4.18 -7.69
N THR A 58 -2.14 4.63 -7.97
CA THR A 58 -2.55 5.09 -9.30
C THR A 58 -2.63 6.61 -9.42
N GLN A 59 -2.91 7.29 -8.31
CA GLN A 59 -3.09 8.75 -8.32
C GLN A 59 -2.78 9.34 -6.94
N VAL A 60 -2.08 10.46 -6.94
CA VAL A 60 -1.88 11.30 -5.75
C VAL A 60 -2.52 12.66 -6.02
N THR A 61 -3.40 13.10 -5.14
CA THR A 61 -4.12 14.37 -5.26
C THR A 61 -3.83 15.23 -4.05
N ARG A 62 -3.39 16.46 -4.31
CA ARG A 62 -3.23 17.49 -3.28
C ARG A 62 -4.20 18.63 -3.60
N LYS A 63 -5.02 19.00 -2.63
CA LYS A 63 -5.95 20.12 -2.76
C LYS A 63 -5.82 21.02 -1.54
N ARG A 64 -5.89 22.31 -1.77
CA ARG A 64 -6.08 23.26 -0.67
C ARG A 64 -7.55 23.22 -0.31
N GLY A 65 -7.85 22.97 0.97
CA GLY A 65 -9.22 22.99 1.47
C GLY A 65 -9.85 24.37 1.25
N VAL A 66 -11.13 24.39 0.94
CA VAL A 66 -11.89 25.64 0.89
C VAL A 66 -12.08 26.07 2.34
N PRO A 67 -11.72 27.32 2.73
CA PRO A 67 -11.96 27.79 4.08
C PRO A 67 -13.48 27.75 4.34
N ILE A 68 -13.87 27.04 5.36
CA ILE A 68 -15.24 27.11 5.89
C ILE A 68 -15.27 28.40 6.71
N TYR A 69 -15.97 29.41 6.20
CA TYR A 69 -16.24 30.62 6.96
C TYR A 69 -17.30 30.28 8.00
N GLU A 70 -16.89 29.91 9.19
CA GLU A 70 -17.68 30.05 10.40
C GLU A 70 -17.37 31.46 10.95
N ASP A 71 -18.41 32.17 11.40
CA ASP A 71 -18.42 33.59 11.77
C ASP A 71 -17.60 33.93 13.03
N ASP A 72 -16.50 33.24 13.32
CA ASP A 72 -15.62 33.54 14.43
C ASP A 72 -14.23 34.01 13.95
N GLU A 73 -13.73 35.09 14.58
CA GLU A 73 -12.55 35.88 14.24
C GLU A 73 -11.20 35.15 14.27
N ASP A 74 -11.13 33.84 14.13
CA ASP A 74 -9.90 33.08 14.04
C ASP A 74 -9.52 32.84 12.57
N GLU A 75 -8.24 33.06 12.25
CA GLU A 75 -7.70 32.88 10.89
C GLU A 75 -8.10 31.50 10.34
N PRO A 76 -8.63 31.42 9.09
CA PRO A 76 -9.03 30.15 8.52
C PRO A 76 -7.79 29.26 8.34
N GLU A 77 -7.67 28.21 9.15
CA GLU A 77 -6.68 27.17 8.93
C GLU A 77 -6.96 26.55 7.55
N SER A 78 -6.07 26.80 6.60
CA SER A 78 -6.14 26.18 5.30
C SER A 78 -5.80 24.71 5.45
N SER A 79 -6.82 23.87 5.63
CA SER A 79 -6.64 22.44 5.64
C SER A 79 -6.20 21.96 4.25
N GLU A 80 -5.00 21.40 4.16
CA GLU A 80 -4.57 20.70 2.94
C GLU A 80 -5.19 19.31 2.94
N LEU A 81 -5.83 18.96 1.84
CA LEU A 81 -6.35 17.61 1.62
C LEU A 81 -5.38 16.86 0.70
N ASN A 82 -4.76 15.83 1.23
CA ASN A 82 -3.82 15.00 0.51
C ASN A 82 -4.38 13.57 0.39
N LEU A 83 -4.82 13.21 -0.80
CA LEU A 83 -5.44 11.92 -1.07
C LEU A 83 -4.57 11.10 -2.01
N CYS A 84 -4.46 9.82 -1.71
CA CYS A 84 -3.81 8.86 -2.59
C CYS A 84 -4.81 7.76 -2.98
N ARG A 85 -4.95 7.51 -4.28
CA ARG A 85 -5.78 6.43 -4.81
C ARG A 85 -4.94 5.21 -5.10
N ILE A 86 -5.41 4.06 -4.62
CA ILE A 86 -4.75 2.77 -4.74
C ILE A 86 -5.72 1.80 -5.42
N ALA A 87 -5.27 1.17 -6.49
CA ALA A 87 -6.01 0.06 -7.11
C ALA A 87 -5.51 -1.26 -6.50
N LEU A 88 -6.39 -2.00 -5.85
CA LEU A 88 -6.07 -3.31 -5.28
C LEU A 88 -5.83 -4.32 -6.41
N ILE A 89 -4.74 -5.06 -6.32
CA ILE A 89 -4.32 -6.06 -7.32
C ILE A 89 -4.41 -7.49 -6.82
N GLY A 90 -4.58 -7.70 -5.53
CA GLY A 90 -4.74 -9.04 -4.97
C GLY A 90 -4.57 -9.10 -3.46
N THR A 91 -4.64 -10.33 -2.96
CA THR A 91 -4.51 -10.65 -1.54
C THR A 91 -3.25 -11.47 -1.31
N PHE A 92 -2.44 -11.04 -0.38
CA PHE A 92 -1.28 -11.76 0.14
C PHE A 92 -1.71 -12.50 1.40
N LEU A 93 -1.53 -13.81 1.41
CA LEU A 93 -1.83 -14.69 2.53
C LEU A 93 -0.54 -15.01 3.28
N ASP A 94 -0.49 -14.56 4.51
CA ASP A 94 0.56 -14.92 5.44
C ASP A 94 0.21 -16.28 6.05
N LYS A 95 1.03 -17.28 5.79
CA LYS A 95 0.83 -18.61 6.36
C LYS A 95 1.89 -18.90 7.39
N ASP A 96 1.44 -19.01 8.62
CA ASP A 96 2.27 -19.39 9.76
C ASP A 96 2.70 -20.86 9.65
N GLY A 97 3.96 -21.14 9.96
CA GLY A 97 4.51 -22.48 10.00
C GLY A 97 5.05 -23.01 8.66
N ALA A 98 4.94 -24.33 8.43
CA ALA A 98 5.52 -25.02 7.28
C ALA A 98 4.86 -24.73 5.90
N LYS A 99 3.95 -23.80 5.85
CA LYS A 99 3.25 -23.41 4.62
C LYS A 99 3.83 -22.13 4.06
N THR A 100 4.10 -22.12 2.77
CA THR A 100 4.61 -20.97 2.03
C THR A 100 3.58 -19.85 1.93
N ASN A 101 4.04 -18.60 1.93
CA ASN A 101 3.22 -17.44 1.62
C ASN A 101 2.64 -17.54 0.21
N VAL A 102 1.43 -17.05 0.03
CA VAL A 102 0.73 -17.15 -1.25
C VAL A 102 0.15 -15.78 -1.63
N PHE A 103 0.42 -15.34 -2.84
CA PHE A 103 -0.27 -14.21 -3.43
C PHE A 103 -1.36 -14.71 -4.40
N ARG A 104 -2.56 -14.16 -4.26
CA ARG A 104 -3.70 -14.44 -5.15
C ARG A 104 -4.19 -13.12 -5.75
N ARG A 105 -4.48 -13.13 -7.03
CA ARG A 105 -5.07 -11.97 -7.74
C ARG A 105 -6.55 -11.75 -7.44
N THR A 106 -7.09 -12.47 -6.47
CA THR A 106 -8.48 -12.33 -6.02
C THR A 106 -8.54 -11.44 -4.78
N LEU A 107 -9.57 -10.62 -4.71
CA LEU A 107 -9.88 -9.81 -3.54
C LEU A 107 -10.91 -10.59 -2.71
N GLU A 108 -10.46 -11.18 -1.61
CA GLU A 108 -11.32 -11.96 -0.70
C GLU A 108 -11.91 -11.11 0.43
N SER A 109 -11.43 -9.89 0.57
CA SER A 109 -11.83 -8.93 1.58
C SER A 109 -11.53 -7.51 1.09
N VAL A 110 -12.02 -6.53 1.81
CA VAL A 110 -11.69 -5.12 1.63
C VAL A 110 -10.99 -4.62 2.89
N PRO A 111 -10.20 -3.54 2.83
CA PRO A 111 -9.65 -2.94 4.03
C PRO A 111 -10.75 -2.27 4.85
N GLU A 112 -10.53 -2.14 6.14
CA GLU A 112 -11.39 -1.35 7.01
C GLU A 112 -11.10 0.15 6.85
N ILE A 113 -12.08 0.99 7.13
CA ILE A 113 -11.88 2.43 7.25
C ILE A 113 -10.90 2.69 8.40
N ASP A 114 -10.05 3.68 8.26
CA ASP A 114 -8.93 4.01 9.17
C ASP A 114 -7.82 2.95 9.26
N ALA A 115 -7.87 1.89 8.47
CA ALA A 115 -6.77 0.94 8.38
C ALA A 115 -5.49 1.60 7.84
N ASN A 116 -4.35 1.23 8.41
CA ASN A 116 -3.06 1.74 7.97
C ASN A 116 -2.69 1.21 6.59
N CYS A 117 -2.11 2.09 5.79
CA CYS A 117 -1.51 1.78 4.50
C CYS A 117 0.00 2.01 4.56
N PHE A 118 0.77 1.08 4.01
CA PHE A 118 2.24 1.14 4.01
C PHE A 118 2.80 1.03 2.59
N SER A 119 3.98 1.61 2.36
CA SER A 119 4.73 1.37 1.13
C SER A 119 5.29 -0.06 1.12
N LEU A 120 5.20 -0.72 -0.02
CA LEU A 120 5.85 -2.00 -0.23
C LEU A 120 7.21 -1.76 -0.88
N ASP A 121 8.22 -1.57 -0.05
CA ASP A 121 9.59 -1.29 -0.45
C ASP A 121 10.62 -2.18 0.27
N GLY A 122 11.89 -2.05 -0.09
CA GLY A 122 13.01 -2.71 0.57
C GLY A 122 12.84 -4.22 0.72
N GLU A 123 13.03 -4.71 1.94
CA GLU A 123 12.94 -6.13 2.26
C GLU A 123 11.54 -6.72 2.05
N ASN A 124 10.50 -5.93 2.33
CA ASN A 124 9.11 -6.36 2.14
C ASN A 124 8.78 -6.54 0.66
N LEU A 125 9.29 -5.68 -0.22
CA LEU A 125 9.15 -5.85 -1.66
C LEU A 125 9.89 -7.09 -2.16
N THR A 126 11.11 -7.31 -1.69
CA THR A 126 11.90 -8.50 -2.04
C THR A 126 11.16 -9.79 -1.66
N LEU A 127 10.59 -9.83 -0.46
CA LEU A 127 9.79 -10.94 0.01
C LEU A 127 8.55 -11.18 -0.87
N PHE A 128 7.86 -10.12 -1.25
CA PHE A 128 6.70 -10.20 -2.13
C PHE A 128 7.09 -10.75 -3.51
N MET A 129 8.18 -10.25 -4.10
CA MET A 129 8.69 -10.72 -5.39
C MET A 129 9.12 -12.18 -5.35
N GLN A 130 9.77 -12.63 -4.26
CA GLN A 130 10.11 -14.04 -4.05
C GLN A 130 8.85 -14.90 -3.99
N THR A 131 7.80 -14.45 -3.31
CA THR A 131 6.53 -15.17 -3.25
C THR A 131 5.89 -15.31 -4.63
N LEU A 132 5.91 -14.25 -5.45
CA LEU A 132 5.44 -14.31 -6.84
C LEU A 132 6.23 -15.32 -7.68
N SER A 133 7.56 -15.33 -7.54
CA SER A 133 8.44 -16.28 -8.23
C SER A 133 8.12 -17.73 -7.85
N ASN A 134 7.89 -18.01 -6.58
CA ASN A 134 7.59 -19.35 -6.10
C ASN A 134 6.24 -19.88 -6.62
N VAL A 135 5.26 -19.00 -6.81
CA VAL A 135 3.96 -19.38 -7.41
C VAL A 135 4.10 -19.71 -8.89
N ALA A 136 5.01 -19.00 -9.58
CA ALA A 136 5.28 -19.25 -11.01
C ALA A 136 6.14 -20.49 -11.26
N ALA A 137 6.92 -20.93 -10.26
CA ALA A 137 7.94 -21.98 -10.41
C ALA A 137 7.40 -23.43 -10.24
N THR A 138 6.30 -23.76 -10.89
CA THR A 138 5.87 -25.18 -11.01
C THR A 138 6.60 -25.93 -12.14
N GLY A 139 7.66 -25.35 -12.69
CA GLY A 139 8.46 -25.91 -13.78
C GLY A 139 9.81 -25.22 -13.89
N HIS A 140 10.47 -25.32 -15.04
CA HIS A 140 11.73 -24.64 -15.30
C HIS A 140 11.52 -23.13 -15.36
N ALA A 141 12.00 -22.40 -14.35
CA ALA A 141 11.96 -20.94 -14.33
C ALA A 141 13.04 -20.37 -15.28
N LEU A 142 12.65 -19.47 -16.17
CA LEU A 142 13.56 -18.67 -16.97
C LEU A 142 13.79 -17.32 -16.27
N SER A 143 15.07 -16.98 -16.07
CA SER A 143 15.41 -15.64 -15.57
C SER A 143 15.29 -14.63 -16.72
N LEU A 144 14.33 -13.72 -16.61
CA LEU A 144 14.10 -12.66 -17.61
C LEU A 144 14.88 -11.37 -17.31
N GLY A 145 15.50 -11.26 -16.14
CA GLY A 145 16.21 -10.07 -15.70
C GLY A 145 15.93 -9.70 -14.25
N LYS A 146 16.33 -8.49 -13.91
CA LYS A 146 16.13 -7.91 -12.58
C LYS A 146 15.00 -6.87 -12.63
N TYR A 147 14.14 -6.89 -11.64
CA TYR A 147 13.18 -5.82 -11.43
C TYR A 147 13.84 -4.70 -10.62
N THR A 148 13.89 -3.49 -11.18
CA THR A 148 14.39 -2.31 -10.48
C THR A 148 13.29 -1.28 -10.38
N LEU A 149 13.06 -0.74 -9.18
CA LEU A 149 12.12 0.37 -8.96
C LEU A 149 12.79 1.72 -9.18
N ASP A 150 14.06 1.82 -8.89
CA ASP A 150 14.89 3.03 -9.01
C ASP A 150 16.30 2.65 -9.47
N ASP A 151 17.06 3.64 -9.93
CA ASP A 151 18.43 3.47 -10.38
C ASP A 151 19.39 2.93 -9.30
N ASN A 152 19.00 2.95 -8.02
CA ASN A 152 19.80 2.52 -6.88
C ASN A 152 19.34 1.21 -6.24
N GLY A 153 18.24 0.62 -6.66
CA GLY A 153 17.65 -0.59 -6.07
C GLY A 153 17.73 -1.79 -7.01
N ALA A 154 18.78 -2.58 -6.97
CA ALA A 154 18.81 -3.86 -7.67
C ALA A 154 18.18 -4.94 -6.75
N CYS A 155 16.94 -5.33 -7.05
CA CYS A 155 16.38 -6.57 -6.51
C CYS A 155 16.84 -7.74 -7.39
N THR A 156 17.53 -8.70 -6.79
CA THR A 156 17.93 -9.96 -7.42
C THR A 156 16.84 -11.00 -7.29
#